data_6ffcc12160ed3783a67c53250bc71ce9
#
_entry.id   6ffcc12160ed3783a67c53250bc71ce9
#
_cell.length_a   1.000
_cell.length_b   1.000
_cell.length_c   1.000
_cell.angle_alpha   90.00
_cell.angle_beta   90.00
_cell.angle_gamma   90.00
#
_symmetry.space_group_name_H-M   'P 1'
#
loop_
_entity.id
_entity.type
_entity.pdbx_description
1 polymer ?
#
loop_
_entity_poly.entity_id
_entity_poly.type
_entity_poly.pdbx_seq_one_letter_code
_entity_poly.pdbx_strand_id
1 'polypeptide(L)'
;MIMKKILVGSGIIMMTTGLFAQEAADKNVQAGIVLGSGLAMQKMGTNYIQTNGVGTDLTIGANVNFSLTETIAFSTGLEFDFESLKYKAAGYNDNNLYYWYNDKEILPIGDVDVSNTNHNLFEMQERSHKAMFLTIPTMMVFRTNFIGYMRYFGKFGLRNSFLLSNTITDSGFNLDPNVPLGAKTAATNEDMKAQGEMFFFKSAVGLAAGAEWNFSGSTSLVAEIGYYYGFTPLHSNRNTSKGKNFMYASPLDNGVGNDTQFNNKATQSQLQLKVSILF
;
A
#
# COMPACT_ATOMS: atom_id res chain seq x y z
N MET A 1 -0.12 11.93 -29.92
CA MET A 1 -0.60 11.86 -28.52
C MET A 1 0.50 11.58 -27.50
N ILE A 2 1.78 11.70 -27.88
CA ILE A 2 2.96 11.38 -27.03
C ILE A 2 3.58 12.64 -26.40
N MET A 3 3.38 13.82 -26.98
CA MET A 3 4.01 15.07 -26.49
C MET A 3 3.39 15.71 -25.22
N LYS A 4 2.19 15.30 -24.79
CA LYS A 4 1.58 15.86 -23.54
C LYS A 4 2.05 15.20 -22.24
N LYS A 5 2.74 14.06 -22.31
CA LYS A 5 3.21 13.32 -21.12
C LYS A 5 4.61 13.75 -20.63
N ILE A 6 5.36 14.50 -21.45
CA ILE A 6 6.73 14.94 -21.13
C ILE A 6 6.73 16.28 -20.36
N LEU A 7 5.66 17.07 -20.46
CA LEU A 7 5.62 18.41 -19.84
C LEU A 7 5.36 18.40 -18.33
N VAL A 8 4.81 17.32 -17.78
CA VAL A 8 4.55 17.20 -16.33
C VAL A 8 5.81 16.80 -15.57
N GLY A 9 6.70 16.02 -16.20
CA GLY A 9 7.98 15.63 -15.59
C GLY A 9 8.99 16.76 -15.47
N SER A 10 8.95 17.75 -16.37
CA SER A 10 9.91 18.86 -16.39
C SER A 10 9.58 19.96 -15.37
N GLY A 11 8.31 20.07 -14.95
CA GLY A 11 7.87 21.10 -14.00
C GLY A 11 8.32 20.85 -12.56
N ILE A 12 8.49 19.58 -12.18
CA ILE A 12 8.91 19.21 -10.82
C ILE A 12 10.41 19.41 -10.63
N ILE A 13 11.20 19.25 -11.69
CA ILE A 13 12.67 19.41 -11.63
C ILE A 13 13.07 20.89 -11.56
N MET A 14 12.29 21.81 -12.14
CA MET A 14 12.63 23.26 -12.13
C MET A 14 12.28 23.97 -10.81
N MET A 15 11.44 23.43 -9.96
CA MET A 15 11.15 24.03 -8.64
C MET A 15 12.28 23.82 -7.62
N THR A 16 13.19 22.86 -7.86
CA THR A 16 14.27 22.54 -6.93
C THR A 16 15.55 23.34 -7.14
N THR A 17 15.76 23.95 -8.31
CA THR A 17 17.01 24.65 -8.64
C THR A 17 17.12 26.07 -8.09
N GLY A 18 16.03 26.67 -7.63
CA GLY A 18 16.01 28.02 -7.05
C GLY A 18 16.37 28.11 -5.56
N LEU A 19 16.48 26.97 -4.85
CA LEU A 19 16.71 26.93 -3.40
C LEU A 19 18.18 26.67 -3.00
N PHE A 20 19.10 26.51 -3.95
CA PHE A 20 20.44 25.97 -3.68
C PHE A 20 21.56 27.01 -3.52
N ALA A 21 21.24 28.28 -3.36
CA ALA A 21 22.26 29.32 -3.22
C ALA A 21 22.15 30.07 -1.88
N GLN A 22 22.33 29.37 -0.76
CA GLN A 22 22.53 30.04 0.51
C GLN A 22 23.61 29.34 1.34
N GLU A 23 24.62 30.10 1.79
CA GLU A 23 25.71 29.64 2.64
C GLU A 23 25.27 28.90 3.88
N ALA A 24 26.16 28.03 4.39
CA ALA A 24 25.98 27.11 5.53
C ALA A 24 25.73 27.82 6.89
N ALA A 25 24.68 28.62 6.97
CA ALA A 25 24.02 28.96 8.22
C ALA A 25 22.93 27.90 8.45
N ASP A 26 22.68 27.50 9.71
CA ASP A 26 21.60 26.59 10.11
C ASP A 26 20.36 26.76 9.23
N LYS A 27 20.24 25.87 8.21
CA LYS A 27 19.13 25.99 7.27
C LYS A 27 17.84 25.68 8.02
N ASN A 28 16.99 26.66 8.16
CA ASN A 28 15.65 26.48 8.71
C ASN A 28 14.83 25.45 7.90
N VAL A 29 15.20 25.25 6.63
CA VAL A 29 14.54 24.32 5.72
C VAL A 29 15.57 23.51 4.95
N GLN A 30 15.45 22.20 5.00
CA GLN A 30 16.24 21.26 4.20
C GLN A 30 15.27 20.44 3.36
N ALA A 31 15.54 20.33 2.07
CA ALA A 31 14.78 19.48 1.15
C ALA A 31 15.66 18.34 0.65
N GLY A 32 15.05 17.23 0.26
CA GLY A 32 15.80 16.09 -0.23
C GLY A 32 14.99 15.08 -1.00
N ILE A 33 15.70 14.11 -1.54
CA ILE A 33 15.12 12.95 -2.23
C ILE A 33 15.24 11.75 -1.30
N VAL A 34 14.17 10.95 -1.23
CA VAL A 34 14.11 9.74 -0.42
C VAL A 34 13.90 8.51 -1.29
N LEU A 35 14.65 7.47 -1.00
CA LEU A 35 14.46 6.11 -1.48
C LEU A 35 14.30 5.19 -0.28
N GLY A 36 13.35 4.26 -0.34
CA GLY A 36 13.10 3.34 0.74
C GLY A 36 12.71 1.96 0.23
N SER A 37 12.96 0.97 1.05
CA SER A 37 12.47 -0.39 0.86
C SER A 37 12.01 -0.94 2.20
N GLY A 38 10.97 -1.77 2.19
CA GLY A 38 10.38 -2.25 3.41
C GLY A 38 9.62 -3.55 3.28
N LEU A 39 9.11 -3.97 4.42
CA LEU A 39 8.26 -5.13 4.60
C LEU A 39 6.87 -4.65 5.03
N ALA A 40 5.85 -5.14 4.35
CA ALA A 40 4.45 -4.87 4.64
C ALA A 40 3.81 -6.10 5.29
N MET A 41 3.45 -5.98 6.55
CA MET A 41 2.86 -7.05 7.36
C MET A 41 1.36 -6.80 7.48
N GLN A 42 0.56 -7.75 7.05
CA GLN A 42 -0.90 -7.68 7.16
C GLN A 42 -1.40 -8.47 8.36
N LYS A 43 -2.44 -7.95 9.00
CA LYS A 43 -3.23 -8.67 9.99
C LYS A 43 -4.67 -8.76 9.48
N MET A 44 -5.10 -9.99 9.16
CA MET A 44 -6.46 -10.25 8.70
C MET A 44 -7.45 -10.17 9.87
N GLY A 45 -8.61 -9.61 9.61
CA GLY A 45 -9.72 -9.49 10.58
C GLY A 45 -10.82 -10.53 10.39
N THR A 46 -10.57 -11.59 9.60
CA THR A 46 -11.49 -12.68 9.34
C THR A 46 -10.74 -14.00 9.35
N ASN A 47 -11.45 -15.12 9.63
CA ASN A 47 -10.89 -16.46 9.61
C ASN A 47 -10.91 -17.10 8.21
N TYR A 48 -11.61 -16.50 7.25
CA TYR A 48 -11.73 -17.06 5.89
C TYR A 48 -10.49 -16.84 5.02
N ILE A 49 -9.70 -15.82 5.34
CA ILE A 49 -8.44 -15.51 4.66
C ILE A 49 -7.28 -15.45 5.65
N GLN A 50 -6.11 -15.84 5.19
CA GLN A 50 -4.87 -15.77 5.97
C GLN A 50 -3.76 -15.12 5.15
N THR A 51 -2.81 -14.52 5.82
CA THR A 51 -1.63 -13.93 5.16
C THR A 51 -0.84 -15.00 4.42
N ASN A 52 -0.36 -14.67 3.23
CA ASN A 52 0.53 -15.51 2.44
C ASN A 52 1.92 -14.86 2.35
N GLY A 53 2.65 -14.96 3.45
CA GLY A 53 3.97 -14.35 3.59
C GLY A 53 3.92 -12.86 3.97
N VAL A 54 5.06 -12.21 3.87
CA VAL A 54 5.24 -10.79 4.12
C VAL A 54 5.26 -10.07 2.78
N GLY A 55 4.51 -8.97 2.68
CA GLY A 55 4.52 -8.11 1.51
C GLY A 55 5.79 -7.28 1.42
N THR A 56 6.03 -6.70 0.27
CA THR A 56 7.15 -5.79 0.01
C THR A 56 6.64 -4.37 -0.22
N ASP A 57 7.48 -3.42 0.10
CA ASP A 57 7.22 -1.99 -0.06
C ASP A 57 8.47 -1.32 -0.64
N LEU A 58 8.29 -0.53 -1.68
CA LEU A 58 9.31 0.32 -2.29
C LEU A 58 8.81 1.76 -2.27
N THR A 59 9.57 2.66 -1.67
CA THR A 59 9.25 4.09 -1.55
C THR A 59 10.21 4.92 -2.38
N ILE A 60 9.67 5.88 -3.13
CA ILE A 60 10.45 6.94 -3.79
C ILE A 60 9.73 8.27 -3.59
N GLY A 61 10.46 9.33 -3.25
CA GLY A 61 9.82 10.62 -3.03
C GLY A 61 10.76 11.76 -2.75
N ALA A 62 10.17 12.84 -2.27
CA ALA A 62 10.86 14.02 -1.78
C ALA A 62 10.41 14.35 -0.38
N ASN A 63 11.33 14.76 0.46
CA ASN A 63 11.07 15.18 1.82
C ASN A 63 11.55 16.61 2.07
N VAL A 64 10.92 17.26 3.02
CA VAL A 64 11.29 18.60 3.50
C VAL A 64 11.29 18.57 5.03
N ASN A 65 12.37 19.05 5.60
CA ASN A 65 12.53 19.21 7.06
C ASN A 65 12.53 20.70 7.40
N PHE A 66 11.63 21.10 8.27
CA PHE A 66 11.55 22.45 8.82
C PHE A 66 12.16 22.43 10.23
N SER A 67 13.32 23.05 10.42
CA SER A 67 13.95 23.16 11.74
C SER A 67 13.17 24.17 12.59
N LEU A 68 12.59 23.70 13.68
CA LEU A 68 11.89 24.53 14.67
C LEU A 68 12.88 25.04 15.73
N THR A 69 13.83 24.20 16.09
CA THR A 69 14.97 24.49 16.94
C THR A 69 16.18 23.71 16.43
N GLU A 70 17.36 23.87 17.04
CA GLU A 70 18.54 23.06 16.71
C GLU A 70 18.31 21.56 16.84
N THR A 71 17.47 21.15 17.82
CA THR A 71 17.23 19.75 18.17
C THR A 71 15.85 19.23 17.76
N ILE A 72 14.94 20.09 17.33
CA ILE A 72 13.56 19.72 16.95
C ILE A 72 13.28 20.23 15.54
N ALA A 73 12.74 19.35 14.70
CA ALA A 73 12.29 19.70 13.36
C ALA A 73 10.95 19.03 13.05
N PHE A 74 10.24 19.55 12.08
CA PHE A 74 9.07 18.94 11.46
C PHE A 74 9.45 18.44 10.07
N SER A 75 9.18 17.16 9.80
CA SER A 75 9.47 16.50 8.53
C SER A 75 8.17 16.14 7.83
N THR A 76 8.06 16.53 6.56
CA THR A 76 6.95 16.17 5.68
C THR A 76 7.49 15.93 4.28
N GLY A 77 6.61 15.57 3.34
CA GLY A 77 7.01 15.31 1.96
C GLY A 77 5.91 14.65 1.14
N LEU A 78 6.30 14.20 -0.03
CA LEU A 78 5.48 13.40 -0.93
C LEU A 78 6.25 12.13 -1.29
N GLU A 79 5.70 10.99 -0.96
CA GLU A 79 6.29 9.67 -1.22
C GLU A 79 5.33 8.85 -2.09
N PHE A 80 5.84 8.14 -3.07
CA PHE A 80 5.12 7.11 -3.81
C PHE A 80 5.54 5.77 -3.23
N ASP A 81 4.59 5.05 -2.65
CA ASP A 81 4.77 3.71 -2.10
C ASP A 81 4.21 2.68 -3.06
N PHE A 82 5.05 1.74 -3.49
CA PHE A 82 4.70 0.60 -4.33
C PHE A 82 4.67 -0.65 -3.46
N GLU A 83 3.48 -1.13 -3.16
CA GLU A 83 3.27 -2.22 -2.22
C GLU A 83 2.80 -3.49 -2.91
N SER A 84 3.38 -4.62 -2.51
CA SER A 84 2.90 -5.95 -2.88
C SER A 84 2.37 -6.64 -1.63
N LEU A 85 1.09 -6.98 -1.63
CA LEU A 85 0.39 -7.58 -0.50
C LEU A 85 -0.20 -8.92 -0.92
N LYS A 86 -0.06 -9.96 -0.08
CA LYS A 86 -0.47 -11.31 -0.44
C LYS A 86 -1.31 -11.96 0.65
N TYR A 87 -2.38 -12.62 0.26
CA TYR A 87 -3.15 -13.47 1.14
C TYR A 87 -3.70 -14.69 0.39
N LYS A 88 -4.19 -15.67 1.13
CA LYS A 88 -4.76 -16.91 0.58
C LYS A 88 -6.01 -17.33 1.34
N ALA A 89 -6.78 -18.20 0.73
CA ALA A 89 -7.90 -18.87 1.38
C ALA A 89 -7.39 -19.66 2.59
N ALA A 90 -8.11 -19.57 3.70
CA ALA A 90 -7.74 -20.25 4.94
C ALA A 90 -8.36 -21.64 5.07
N GLY A 91 -9.32 -22.00 4.22
CA GLY A 91 -10.08 -23.27 4.35
C GLY A 91 -10.91 -23.36 5.64
N TYR A 92 -11.33 -22.23 6.19
CA TYR A 92 -12.06 -22.18 7.45
C TYR A 92 -13.43 -22.83 7.32
N ASN A 93 -13.76 -23.82 8.19
CA ASN A 93 -14.96 -24.65 8.16
C ASN A 93 -15.18 -25.36 6.81
N ASP A 94 -14.10 -25.84 6.18
CA ASP A 94 -14.10 -26.50 4.86
C ASP A 94 -14.71 -25.65 3.74
N ASN A 95 -14.72 -24.33 3.91
CA ASN A 95 -15.18 -23.41 2.88
C ASN A 95 -14.06 -23.01 1.94
N ASN A 96 -14.37 -22.99 0.65
CA ASN A 96 -13.58 -22.36 -0.39
C ASN A 96 -14.05 -20.91 -0.59
N LEU A 97 -13.19 -20.09 -1.19
CA LEU A 97 -13.50 -18.69 -1.49
C LEU A 97 -13.80 -18.51 -2.97
N TYR A 98 -14.87 -17.79 -3.26
CA TYR A 98 -15.36 -17.58 -4.61
C TYR A 98 -15.59 -16.09 -4.89
N TYR A 99 -15.45 -15.71 -6.16
CA TYR A 99 -15.91 -14.43 -6.66
C TYR A 99 -16.38 -14.57 -8.11
N TRP A 100 -17.24 -13.64 -8.52
CA TRP A 100 -17.67 -13.48 -9.90
C TRP A 100 -16.88 -12.39 -10.59
N TYR A 101 -16.59 -12.58 -11.87
CA TYR A 101 -15.90 -11.60 -12.66
C TYR A 101 -16.41 -11.55 -14.10
N ASN A 102 -16.24 -10.39 -14.75
CA ASN A 102 -16.47 -10.18 -16.16
C ASN A 102 -15.21 -9.53 -16.74
N ASP A 103 -14.60 -10.16 -17.74
CA ASP A 103 -13.31 -9.77 -18.31
C ASP A 103 -12.25 -9.60 -17.20
N LYS A 104 -11.84 -8.40 -16.89
CA LYS A 104 -10.85 -8.08 -15.83
C LYS A 104 -11.47 -7.40 -14.60
N GLU A 105 -12.78 -7.34 -14.51
CA GLU A 105 -13.47 -6.70 -13.38
C GLU A 105 -14.10 -7.74 -12.47
N ILE A 106 -13.71 -7.72 -11.20
CA ILE A 106 -14.34 -8.52 -10.14
C ILE A 106 -15.63 -7.82 -9.74
N LEU A 107 -16.73 -8.56 -9.84
CA LEU A 107 -18.07 -8.04 -9.61
C LEU A 107 -18.43 -8.05 -8.14
N PRO A 108 -19.07 -6.98 -7.63
CA PRO A 108 -19.73 -7.04 -6.33
C PRO A 108 -20.82 -8.11 -6.33
N ILE A 109 -20.99 -8.84 -5.24
CA ILE A 109 -21.98 -9.94 -5.14
C ILE A 109 -23.40 -9.46 -5.47
N GLY A 110 -23.75 -8.22 -5.11
CA GLY A 110 -25.08 -7.65 -5.42
C GLY A 110 -25.31 -7.28 -6.89
N ASP A 111 -24.25 -7.25 -7.70
CA ASP A 111 -24.30 -6.88 -9.12
C ASP A 111 -24.19 -8.13 -10.01
N VAL A 112 -24.14 -9.33 -9.42
CA VAL A 112 -23.99 -10.60 -10.14
C VAL A 112 -25.33 -11.03 -10.70
N ASP A 113 -25.37 -11.31 -12.02
CA ASP A 113 -26.46 -11.98 -12.70
C ASP A 113 -25.96 -13.34 -13.18
N VAL A 114 -26.39 -14.39 -12.51
CA VAL A 114 -26.00 -15.79 -12.84
C VAL A 114 -26.53 -16.27 -14.18
N SER A 115 -27.52 -15.59 -14.75
CA SER A 115 -28.03 -15.88 -16.10
C SER A 115 -27.19 -15.25 -17.20
N ASN A 116 -26.29 -14.32 -16.85
CA ASN A 116 -25.42 -13.65 -17.80
C ASN A 116 -24.20 -14.52 -18.11
N THR A 117 -24.11 -15.01 -19.32
CA THR A 117 -23.02 -15.89 -19.79
C THR A 117 -21.63 -15.23 -19.81
N ASN A 118 -21.55 -13.92 -19.65
CA ASN A 118 -20.29 -13.20 -19.52
C ASN A 118 -19.78 -13.14 -18.07
N HIS A 119 -20.58 -13.55 -17.09
CA HIS A 119 -20.18 -13.62 -15.71
C HIS A 119 -19.54 -14.99 -15.44
N ASN A 120 -18.27 -14.98 -15.08
CA ASN A 120 -17.50 -16.18 -14.83
C ASN A 120 -17.30 -16.34 -13.31
N LEU A 121 -17.32 -17.58 -12.84
CA LEU A 121 -17.08 -17.93 -11.45
C LEU A 121 -15.65 -18.41 -11.26
N PHE A 122 -14.99 -17.90 -10.24
CA PHE A 122 -13.61 -18.25 -9.89
C PHE A 122 -13.51 -18.68 -8.42
N GLU A 123 -12.87 -19.81 -8.17
CA GLU A 123 -12.45 -20.23 -6.85
C GLU A 123 -11.05 -19.69 -6.57
N MET A 124 -10.94 -18.76 -5.64
CA MET A 124 -9.68 -18.11 -5.29
C MET A 124 -8.91 -18.94 -4.25
N GLN A 125 -7.70 -19.31 -4.57
CA GLN A 125 -6.74 -19.93 -3.65
C GLN A 125 -5.80 -18.89 -3.06
N GLU A 126 -5.18 -18.07 -3.91
CA GLU A 126 -4.25 -17.03 -3.52
C GLU A 126 -4.54 -15.73 -4.26
N ARG A 127 -4.37 -14.60 -3.56
CA ARG A 127 -4.48 -13.25 -4.12
C ARG A 127 -3.24 -12.43 -3.81
N SER A 128 -2.76 -11.75 -4.84
CA SER A 128 -1.70 -10.76 -4.74
C SER A 128 -2.22 -9.40 -5.21
N HIS A 129 -2.09 -8.39 -4.35
CA HIS A 129 -2.32 -7.00 -4.70
C HIS A 129 -1.01 -6.32 -5.05
N LYS A 130 -1.00 -5.54 -6.13
CA LYS A 130 0.03 -4.54 -6.42
C LYS A 130 -0.63 -3.17 -6.32
N ALA A 131 -0.34 -2.46 -5.25
CA ALA A 131 -0.96 -1.18 -4.96
C ALA A 131 0.08 -0.05 -5.01
N MET A 132 -0.33 1.11 -5.51
CA MET A 132 0.45 2.32 -5.49
C MET A 132 -0.27 3.38 -4.66
N PHE A 133 0.44 3.96 -3.70
CA PHE A 133 -0.08 5.00 -2.84
C PHE A 133 0.74 6.28 -2.99
N LEU A 134 0.06 7.42 -2.85
CA LEU A 134 0.68 8.71 -2.56
C LEU A 134 0.65 8.93 -1.05
N THR A 135 1.82 8.99 -0.43
CA THR A 135 1.96 9.12 1.02
C THR A 135 2.50 10.49 1.38
N ILE A 136 1.87 11.09 2.40
CA ILE A 136 2.28 12.35 3.01
C ILE A 136 2.69 12.03 4.44
N PRO A 137 4.00 11.91 4.73
CA PRO A 137 4.50 11.79 6.09
C PRO A 137 4.35 13.12 6.83
N THR A 138 4.01 13.07 8.10
CA THR A 138 3.94 14.22 9.02
C THR A 138 4.59 13.81 10.32
N MET A 139 5.91 14.09 10.44
CA MET A 139 6.74 13.56 11.49
C MET A 139 7.42 14.67 12.28
N MET A 140 7.37 14.58 13.60
CA MET A 140 8.28 15.34 14.46
C MET A 140 9.62 14.63 14.53
N VAL A 141 10.69 15.39 14.39
CA VAL A 141 12.07 14.90 14.41
C VAL A 141 12.77 15.47 15.63
N PHE A 142 13.33 14.59 16.44
CA PHE A 142 14.15 14.93 17.59
C PHE A 142 15.59 14.49 17.28
N ARG A 143 16.53 15.41 17.28
CA ARG A 143 17.88 15.17 16.82
C ARG A 143 18.92 15.66 17.83
N THR A 144 20.07 15.02 17.86
CA THR A 144 21.22 15.48 18.62
C THR A 144 21.88 16.67 17.91
N ASN A 145 22.72 17.39 18.61
CA ASN A 145 23.71 18.25 17.96
C ASN A 145 24.67 17.38 17.14
N PHE A 146 25.37 17.99 16.20
CA PHE A 146 26.40 17.29 15.43
C PHE A 146 27.56 16.85 16.36
N ILE A 147 27.93 15.59 16.22
CA ILE A 147 29.12 14.98 16.83
C ILE A 147 30.10 14.75 15.67
N GLY A 148 30.99 15.69 15.42
CA GLY A 148 31.76 15.71 14.19
C GLY A 148 30.86 16.00 12.98
N TYR A 149 30.86 15.08 12.02
CA TYR A 149 30.02 15.16 10.82
C TYR A 149 28.70 14.41 10.92
N MET A 150 28.40 13.81 12.06
CA MET A 150 27.21 12.98 12.25
C MET A 150 26.29 13.53 13.33
N ARG A 151 25.00 13.37 13.14
CA ARG A 151 23.99 13.51 14.18
C ARG A 151 23.00 12.35 14.12
N TYR A 152 22.43 12.01 15.26
CA TYR A 152 21.42 10.98 15.38
C TYR A 152 20.07 11.61 15.60
N PHE A 153 19.02 10.90 15.16
CA PHE A 153 17.66 11.40 15.31
C PHE A 153 16.67 10.26 15.59
N GLY A 154 15.57 10.65 16.21
CA GLY A 154 14.34 9.87 16.30
C GLY A 154 13.19 10.65 15.69
N LYS A 155 12.26 9.97 15.06
CA LYS A 155 11.04 10.55 14.48
C LYS A 155 9.81 9.89 15.07
N PHE A 156 8.76 10.68 15.26
CA PHE A 156 7.44 10.20 15.66
C PHE A 156 6.37 10.98 14.90
N GLY A 157 5.33 10.29 14.42
CA GLY A 157 4.25 10.97 13.72
C GLY A 157 3.36 10.03 12.91
N LEU A 158 2.77 10.58 11.86
CA LEU A 158 1.80 9.89 11.01
C LEU A 158 2.33 9.76 9.58
N ARG A 159 1.96 8.66 8.93
CA ARG A 159 2.01 8.48 7.47
C ARG A 159 0.60 8.34 6.95
N ASN A 160 0.19 9.30 6.12
CA ASN A 160 -1.13 9.35 5.52
C ASN A 160 -1.00 9.00 4.04
N SER A 161 -1.65 7.93 3.60
CA SER A 161 -1.47 7.39 2.26
C SER A 161 -2.81 7.33 1.52
N PHE A 162 -2.80 7.77 0.26
CA PHE A 162 -3.95 7.81 -0.63
C PHE A 162 -3.71 6.81 -1.77
N LEU A 163 -4.66 5.91 -1.98
CA LEU A 163 -4.59 4.90 -3.03
C LEU A 163 -4.69 5.55 -4.41
N LEU A 164 -3.70 5.33 -5.26
CA LEU A 164 -3.68 5.78 -6.65
C LEU A 164 -4.09 4.67 -7.62
N SER A 165 -3.60 3.46 -7.39
CA SER A 165 -3.95 2.30 -8.21
C SER A 165 -3.82 1.00 -7.41
N ASN A 166 -4.62 0.01 -7.80
CA ASN A 166 -4.54 -1.35 -7.27
C ASN A 166 -4.86 -2.33 -8.39
N THR A 167 -3.99 -3.30 -8.61
CA THR A 167 -4.19 -4.44 -9.50
C THR A 167 -4.09 -5.73 -8.71
N ILE A 168 -4.88 -6.71 -9.12
CA ILE A 168 -5.03 -7.99 -8.44
C ILE A 168 -4.58 -9.09 -9.37
N THR A 169 -3.81 -10.03 -8.85
CA THR A 169 -3.51 -11.30 -9.51
C THR A 169 -3.98 -12.41 -8.59
N ASP A 170 -4.87 -13.26 -9.12
CA ASP A 170 -5.47 -14.38 -8.40
C ASP A 170 -5.05 -15.70 -9.02
N SER A 171 -4.65 -16.65 -8.19
CA SER A 171 -4.43 -18.06 -8.56
C SER A 171 -5.53 -18.91 -7.98
N GLY A 172 -6.04 -19.87 -8.76
CA GLY A 172 -7.13 -20.74 -8.32
C GLY A 172 -7.69 -21.55 -9.48
N PHE A 173 -9.03 -21.62 -9.52
CA PHE A 173 -9.73 -22.44 -10.50
C PHE A 173 -10.91 -21.70 -11.13
N ASN A 174 -11.04 -21.81 -12.44
CA ASN A 174 -12.28 -21.47 -13.14
C ASN A 174 -13.31 -22.60 -12.93
N LEU A 175 -14.56 -22.21 -12.71
CA LEU A 175 -15.68 -23.13 -12.51
C LEU A 175 -16.82 -22.82 -13.49
N ASP A 176 -17.57 -23.88 -13.82
CA ASP A 176 -18.89 -23.72 -14.44
C ASP A 176 -19.96 -23.76 -13.34
N PRO A 177 -20.67 -22.65 -13.08
CA PRO A 177 -21.67 -22.57 -12.03
C PRO A 177 -22.89 -23.48 -12.28
N ASN A 178 -23.08 -23.95 -13.52
CA ASN A 178 -24.20 -24.79 -13.89
C ASN A 178 -23.92 -26.30 -13.69
N VAL A 179 -22.68 -26.67 -13.42
CA VAL A 179 -22.26 -28.06 -13.23
C VAL A 179 -21.92 -28.28 -11.76
N PRO A 180 -22.79 -28.92 -10.96
CA PRO A 180 -22.47 -29.30 -9.58
C PRO A 180 -21.24 -30.23 -9.57
N LEU A 181 -20.26 -29.94 -8.73
CA LEU A 181 -18.97 -30.66 -8.67
C LEU A 181 -18.20 -30.62 -10.02
N GLY A 182 -18.41 -29.54 -10.78
CA GLY A 182 -17.84 -29.38 -12.12
C GLY A 182 -16.34 -29.44 -12.16
N ALA A 183 -15.81 -29.81 -13.31
CA ALA A 183 -14.37 -29.87 -13.55
C ALA A 183 -13.73 -28.50 -13.27
N LYS A 184 -12.93 -28.43 -12.21
CA LYS A 184 -12.13 -27.26 -11.87
C LYS A 184 -10.94 -27.19 -12.82
N THR A 185 -10.79 -26.07 -13.51
CA THR A 185 -9.64 -25.85 -14.37
C THR A 185 -8.72 -24.82 -13.70
N ALA A 186 -7.48 -25.24 -13.40
CA ALA A 186 -6.49 -24.35 -12.81
C ALA A 186 -6.26 -23.14 -13.73
N ALA A 187 -6.33 -21.95 -13.14
CA ALA A 187 -6.18 -20.69 -13.87
C ALA A 187 -5.55 -19.60 -12.98
N THR A 188 -4.97 -18.61 -13.67
CA THR A 188 -4.47 -17.40 -13.04
C THR A 188 -5.12 -16.22 -13.74
N ASN A 189 -5.82 -15.39 -12.96
CA ASN A 189 -6.42 -14.16 -13.41
C ASN A 189 -5.48 -13.00 -13.10
N GLU A 190 -4.92 -12.39 -14.15
CA GLU A 190 -3.96 -11.30 -14.03
C GLU A 190 -4.60 -9.93 -14.31
N ASP A 191 -4.05 -8.88 -13.67
CA ASP A 191 -4.47 -7.48 -13.83
C ASP A 191 -5.96 -7.24 -13.55
N MET A 192 -6.51 -8.01 -12.65
CA MET A 192 -7.90 -7.88 -12.23
C MET A 192 -8.10 -6.60 -11.41
N LYS A 193 -9.30 -6.06 -11.48
CA LYS A 193 -9.73 -4.86 -10.75
C LYS A 193 -10.96 -5.18 -9.91
N ALA A 194 -10.92 -4.82 -8.63
CA ALA A 194 -12.08 -4.82 -7.73
C ALA A 194 -12.29 -3.39 -7.26
N GLN A 195 -13.15 -2.66 -7.96
CA GLN A 195 -13.33 -1.23 -7.73
C GLN A 195 -13.98 -0.95 -6.37
N GLY A 196 -13.19 -0.42 -5.43
CA GLY A 196 -13.63 -0.10 -4.08
C GLY A 196 -13.40 -1.22 -3.06
N GLU A 197 -12.67 -2.28 -3.39
CA GLU A 197 -12.23 -3.30 -2.42
C GLU A 197 -11.20 -2.72 -1.46
N MET A 198 -10.17 -2.05 -1.97
CA MET A 198 -9.20 -1.34 -1.11
C MET A 198 -9.72 0.01 -0.67
N PHE A 199 -9.41 0.37 0.58
CA PHE A 199 -9.78 1.67 1.11
C PHE A 199 -8.93 2.76 0.44
N PHE A 200 -9.59 3.85 0.04
CA PHE A 200 -8.92 4.97 -0.63
C PHE A 200 -7.84 5.64 0.25
N PHE A 201 -8.05 5.65 1.57
CA PHE A 201 -7.17 6.30 2.52
C PHE A 201 -6.72 5.35 3.61
N LYS A 202 -5.41 5.30 3.87
CA LYS A 202 -4.85 4.63 5.05
C LYS A 202 -3.96 5.57 5.83
N SER A 203 -3.93 5.39 7.15
CA SER A 203 -3.06 6.13 8.05
C SER A 203 -2.37 5.20 9.03
N ALA A 204 -1.12 5.50 9.30
CA ALA A 204 -0.28 4.75 10.24
C ALA A 204 0.43 5.72 11.18
N VAL A 205 0.52 5.35 12.46
CA VAL A 205 1.39 6.00 13.43
C VAL A 205 2.77 5.33 13.37
N GLY A 206 3.83 6.10 13.40
CA GLY A 206 5.16 5.58 13.23
C GLY A 206 6.21 6.15 14.16
N LEU A 207 7.20 5.30 14.39
CA LEU A 207 8.46 5.63 15.03
C LEU A 207 9.57 5.30 14.05
N ALA A 208 10.55 6.20 13.94
CA ALA A 208 11.76 5.93 13.18
C ALA A 208 12.99 6.46 13.91
N ALA A 209 14.13 5.89 13.61
CA ALA A 209 15.41 6.34 14.12
C ALA A 209 16.45 6.27 13.00
N GLY A 210 17.45 7.13 13.07
CA GLY A 210 18.47 7.16 12.04
C GLY A 210 19.64 8.04 12.39
N ALA A 211 20.51 8.14 11.39
CA ALA A 211 21.68 9.00 11.44
C ALA A 211 21.75 9.86 10.18
N GLU A 212 22.19 11.08 10.36
CA GLU A 212 22.49 12.02 9.30
C GLU A 212 24.00 12.26 9.31
N TRP A 213 24.60 12.10 8.14
CA TRP A 213 26.01 12.37 7.88
C TRP A 213 26.12 13.55 6.93
N ASN A 214 26.63 14.65 7.44
CA ASN A 214 26.97 15.82 6.63
C ASN A 214 28.35 15.60 6.01
N PHE A 215 28.40 15.41 4.69
CA PHE A 215 29.66 15.13 3.99
C PHE A 215 30.16 16.30 3.13
N SER A 216 29.31 17.28 2.85
CA SER A 216 29.72 18.44 2.04
C SER A 216 28.82 19.66 2.30
N GLY A 217 29.27 20.54 3.18
CA GLY A 217 28.61 21.83 3.42
C GLY A 217 27.12 21.71 3.75
N SER A 218 26.27 21.91 2.75
CA SER A 218 24.82 21.84 2.90
C SER A 218 24.23 20.48 2.59
N THR A 219 25.03 19.51 2.14
CA THR A 219 24.53 18.20 1.69
C THR A 219 24.76 17.13 2.74
N SER A 220 23.70 16.46 3.12
CA SER A 220 23.72 15.37 4.10
C SER A 220 23.14 14.09 3.53
N LEU A 221 23.75 12.96 3.87
CA LEU A 221 23.20 11.63 3.66
C LEU A 221 22.50 11.19 4.94
N VAL A 222 21.26 10.71 4.81
CA VAL A 222 20.44 10.24 5.92
C VAL A 222 20.11 8.77 5.72
N ALA A 223 20.33 7.97 6.75
CA ALA A 223 19.87 6.58 6.82
C ALA A 223 18.88 6.42 7.98
N GLU A 224 17.74 5.79 7.72
CA GLU A 224 16.63 5.69 8.66
C GLU A 224 16.04 4.29 8.65
N ILE A 225 15.69 3.78 9.82
CA ILE A 225 14.81 2.62 9.99
C ILE A 225 13.55 3.06 10.70
N GLY A 226 12.39 2.70 10.18
CA GLY A 226 11.09 3.09 10.73
C GLY A 226 10.11 1.93 10.80
N TYR A 227 9.31 1.92 11.87
CA TYR A 227 8.17 1.03 12.04
C TYR A 227 6.89 1.86 12.08
N TYR A 228 5.92 1.49 11.24
CA TYR A 228 4.66 2.21 11.07
C TYR A 228 3.49 1.24 11.32
N TYR A 229 2.70 1.52 12.33
CA TYR A 229 1.51 0.77 12.69
C TYR A 229 0.26 1.39 12.06
N GLY A 230 -0.34 0.69 11.11
CA GLY A 230 -1.57 1.13 10.46
C GLY A 230 -2.79 0.86 11.34
N PHE A 231 -3.53 1.90 11.67
CA PHE A 231 -4.73 1.83 12.48
C PHE A 231 -6.02 1.97 11.66
N THR A 232 -5.92 2.32 10.40
CA THR A 232 -7.05 2.33 9.47
C THR A 232 -7.18 0.99 8.74
N PRO A 233 -8.39 0.59 8.33
CA PRO A 233 -8.56 -0.62 7.54
C PRO A 233 -7.94 -0.48 6.16
N LEU A 234 -7.35 -1.57 5.66
CA LEU A 234 -6.78 -1.65 4.31
C LEU A 234 -7.86 -1.92 3.26
N HIS A 235 -8.87 -2.72 3.60
CA HIS A 235 -9.97 -3.05 2.71
C HIS A 235 -11.26 -2.36 3.14
N SER A 236 -12.00 -1.84 2.14
CA SER A 236 -13.29 -1.19 2.36
C SER A 236 -14.39 -2.24 2.34
N ASN A 237 -14.68 -2.81 3.48
CA ASN A 237 -15.88 -3.61 3.61
C ASN A 237 -16.95 -2.81 4.35
N ARG A 238 -17.64 -1.96 3.64
CA ARG A 238 -18.84 -1.30 4.17
C ARG A 238 -20.00 -2.27 4.04
N ASN A 239 -20.37 -2.87 5.14
CA ASN A 239 -21.63 -3.56 5.30
C ASN A 239 -22.79 -2.53 5.28
N THR A 240 -23.02 -1.91 4.14
CA THR A 240 -24.21 -1.11 3.87
C THR A 240 -25.16 -1.98 3.06
N SER A 241 -26.45 -1.68 3.08
CA SER A 241 -27.48 -2.36 2.28
C SER A 241 -27.23 -2.38 0.76
N LYS A 242 -26.11 -1.83 0.31
CA LYS A 242 -25.48 -1.91 -1.01
C LYS A 242 -24.00 -2.28 -0.87
N GLY A 243 -23.64 -3.05 0.19
CA GLY A 243 -22.25 -3.40 0.50
C GLY A 243 -21.62 -4.16 -0.65
N LYS A 244 -20.49 -3.64 -1.11
CA LYS A 244 -19.69 -4.26 -2.17
C LYS A 244 -18.82 -5.36 -1.55
N ASN A 245 -19.41 -6.49 -1.19
CA ASN A 245 -18.64 -7.69 -0.95
C ASN A 245 -18.29 -8.29 -2.30
N PHE A 246 -17.01 -8.52 -2.53
CA PHE A 246 -16.50 -9.09 -3.78
C PHE A 246 -16.26 -10.59 -3.68
N MET A 247 -16.16 -11.13 -2.47
CA MET A 247 -15.88 -12.53 -2.21
C MET A 247 -16.89 -13.10 -1.21
N TYR A 248 -17.15 -14.37 -1.34
CA TYR A 248 -17.95 -15.15 -0.40
C TYR A 248 -17.31 -16.52 -0.15
N ALA A 249 -17.69 -17.14 0.94
CA ALA A 249 -17.26 -18.48 1.30
C ALA A 249 -18.40 -19.46 1.08
N SER A 250 -18.12 -20.61 0.49
CA SER A 250 -19.08 -21.68 0.32
C SER A 250 -18.41 -23.05 0.54
N PRO A 251 -19.09 -24.00 1.21
CA PRO A 251 -18.58 -25.36 1.33
C PRO A 251 -18.79 -26.20 0.07
N LEU A 252 -19.54 -25.68 -0.91
CA LEU A 252 -19.84 -26.39 -2.14
C LEU A 252 -18.76 -26.18 -3.19
N ASP A 253 -18.38 -27.24 -3.88
CA ASP A 253 -17.33 -27.18 -4.91
C ASP A 253 -17.68 -26.30 -6.11
N ASN A 254 -18.96 -26.03 -6.35
CA ASN A 254 -19.40 -25.10 -7.40
C ASN A 254 -19.67 -23.68 -6.90
N GLY A 255 -19.44 -23.40 -5.61
CA GLY A 255 -19.58 -22.08 -5.03
C GLY A 255 -20.99 -21.48 -5.07
N VAL A 256 -22.03 -22.27 -5.34
CA VAL A 256 -23.39 -21.77 -5.50
C VAL A 256 -24.31 -22.43 -4.45
N GLY A 257 -25.07 -21.60 -3.73
CA GLY A 257 -26.21 -22.06 -2.92
C GLY A 257 -26.05 -22.03 -1.40
N ASN A 258 -24.84 -21.91 -0.85
CA ASN A 258 -24.58 -21.75 0.59
C ASN A 258 -23.57 -20.63 0.87
N ASP A 259 -23.83 -19.46 0.30
CA ASP A 259 -22.91 -18.35 0.29
C ASP A 259 -22.85 -17.66 1.65
N THR A 260 -21.71 -17.69 2.28
CA THR A 260 -21.43 -16.91 3.48
C THR A 260 -20.63 -15.67 3.11
N GLN A 261 -21.27 -14.52 3.18
CA GLN A 261 -20.59 -13.24 3.02
C GLN A 261 -19.77 -12.92 4.27
N PHE A 262 -18.54 -12.54 4.12
CA PHE A 262 -17.67 -12.19 5.23
C PHE A 262 -17.02 -10.82 5.02
N ASN A 263 -16.61 -10.22 6.12
CA ASN A 263 -15.97 -8.93 6.11
C ASN A 263 -14.45 -9.10 5.92
N ASN A 264 -13.94 -8.69 4.76
CA ASN A 264 -12.52 -8.71 4.47
C ASN A 264 -11.81 -7.48 5.09
N LYS A 265 -11.81 -7.39 6.44
CA LYS A 265 -11.02 -6.36 7.13
C LYS A 265 -9.58 -6.81 7.27
N ALA A 266 -8.66 -5.91 6.98
CA ALA A 266 -7.25 -6.11 7.28
C ALA A 266 -6.65 -4.78 7.76
N THR A 267 -5.65 -4.86 8.62
CA THR A 267 -4.77 -3.74 8.95
C THR A 267 -3.36 -4.07 8.49
N GLN A 268 -2.54 -3.04 8.32
CA GLN A 268 -1.18 -3.19 7.81
C GLN A 268 -0.19 -2.48 8.72
N SER A 269 0.93 -3.12 8.99
CA SER A 269 2.11 -2.49 9.60
C SER A 269 3.28 -2.59 8.62
N GLN A 270 4.18 -1.62 8.67
CA GLN A 270 5.33 -1.54 7.77
C GLN A 270 6.61 -1.38 8.57
N LEU A 271 7.65 -2.11 8.16
CA LEU A 271 9.03 -1.88 8.57
C LEU A 271 9.80 -1.38 7.36
N GLN A 272 10.35 -0.17 7.42
CA GLN A 272 11.00 0.47 6.27
C GLN A 272 12.43 0.87 6.61
N LEU A 273 13.32 0.68 5.63
CA LEU A 273 14.64 1.28 5.58
C LEU A 273 14.60 2.39 4.53
N LYS A 274 15.02 3.58 4.89
CA LYS A 274 15.06 4.73 3.98
C LYS A 274 16.45 5.33 3.95
N VAL A 275 16.84 5.77 2.75
CA VAL A 275 18.03 6.59 2.53
C VAL A 275 17.59 7.87 1.85
N SER A 276 18.09 9.01 2.33
CA SER A 276 17.76 10.31 1.76
C SER A 276 19.02 11.14 1.57
N ILE A 277 19.01 11.97 0.55
CA ILE A 277 20.01 13.00 0.35
C ILE A 277 19.32 14.35 0.58
N LEU A 278 19.77 15.10 1.58
CA LEU A 278 19.26 16.44 1.93
C LEU A 278 20.22 17.51 1.42
N PHE A 279 19.63 18.63 1.00
CA PHE A 279 20.35 19.79 0.49
C PHE A 279 20.03 21.07 1.24
#